data_9b7d5a19504a6297cd620e74d869ec9f
#
_entry.id   9b7d5a19504a6297cd620e74d869ec9f
#
_cell.length_a   1.000
_cell.length_b   1.000
_cell.length_c   1.000
_cell.angle_alpha   90.00
_cell.angle_beta   90.00
_cell.angle_gamma   90.00
#
_symmetry.space_group_name_H-M   'P 1'
#
loop_
_entity.id
_entity.type
_entity.pdbx_description
1 polymer ?
#
loop_
_entity_poly.entity_id
_entity_poly.type
_entity_poly.pdbx_seq_one_letter_code
_entity_poly.pdbx_strand_id
1 'polypeptide(L)'
;MPQTLASALLRNFLGNAPTWYKVAIVGFLIVNPLVFFADPQGPVIAGWLLLIEFIFTLVMALKCYPLQPGGLLIIEAVLIGLTTPKSVYAETVNALPVLLLLIFMVAAIFFMKELLLYAFTKILLTVRSQLALSLSICAAAALLSAFLDALTVVAVVITVGAGFYQVFHRFASGKAFDAEHDVGLDEDVTDLHRSDLDEFRGFLRGLMMHASVGTALGGVTTQVGEPQNLLIASHAGWNFVEFFHHVAPVSMPVLLAGLLTCALVEKLRWCGYGTGLPQSVRCVLEEHHRVQAAQLTARDRAMMTVQAVAALILVCALGFHVAEVGLIGLTIIVLTTAFNGITDENRLGKAFEAALPFTALLVVFFAVVAVLHDQHLFEPLISYVLQHEGKTQIALFYMANGLLSSISDNVFVATIYITEVKAALLEGTISHEQFNALAVAVNTGTNIPSVATPNGQAAFLFLLTSALAPLIRLSYGRMLWMALPYTLSMTLTGLWAVVYLL
;
A
#
# COMPACT_ATOMS: atom_id res chain seq x y z
N MET A 1 2.63 42.49 12.52
CA MET A 1 1.48 43.08 11.81
C MET A 1 0.25 42.32 12.26
N PRO A 2 -0.87 42.95 12.59
CA PRO A 2 -2.09 42.23 12.92
C PRO A 2 -2.50 41.41 11.71
N GLN A 3 -2.71 40.10 11.92
CA GLN A 3 -3.13 39.17 10.84
C GLN A 3 -4.56 39.57 10.45
N THR A 4 -4.78 39.93 9.20
CA THR A 4 -6.12 40.12 8.67
C THR A 4 -6.82 38.76 8.53
N LEU A 5 -8.16 38.71 8.63
CA LEU A 5 -8.93 37.49 8.45
C LEU A 5 -8.59 36.80 7.14
N ALA A 6 -8.44 37.55 6.04
CA ALA A 6 -8.07 37.05 4.73
C ALA A 6 -6.69 36.36 4.73
N SER A 7 -5.68 36.96 5.40
CA SER A 7 -4.35 36.35 5.49
C SER A 7 -4.36 35.08 6.36
N ALA A 8 -5.21 35.03 7.38
CA ALA A 8 -5.38 33.84 8.21
C ALA A 8 -6.07 32.70 7.43
N LEU A 9 -7.12 33.01 6.65
CA LEU A 9 -7.81 32.04 5.78
C LEU A 9 -6.87 31.43 4.74
N LEU A 10 -6.07 32.27 4.04
CA LEU A 10 -5.07 31.78 3.08
C LEU A 10 -3.99 30.93 3.74
N ARG A 11 -3.61 31.26 4.97
CA ARG A 11 -2.63 30.47 5.73
C ARG A 11 -3.20 29.13 6.14
N ASN A 12 -4.46 29.09 6.55
CA ASN A 12 -5.14 27.85 6.98
C ASN A 12 -5.50 26.94 5.80
N PHE A 13 -5.69 27.51 4.59
CA PHE A 13 -5.99 26.72 3.39
C PHE A 13 -4.91 25.67 3.16
N LEU A 14 -5.25 24.38 3.12
CA LEU A 14 -4.37 23.22 3.00
C LEU A 14 -3.18 23.20 4.01
N GLY A 15 -3.36 23.80 5.17
CA GLY A 15 -2.44 23.74 6.33
C GLY A 15 -0.99 24.09 5.98
N ASN A 16 -0.05 23.17 6.24
CA ASN A 16 1.39 23.36 6.04
C ASN A 16 1.87 23.06 4.60
N ALA A 17 0.96 22.84 3.64
CA ALA A 17 1.34 22.62 2.25
C ALA A 17 2.12 23.83 1.68
N PRO A 18 3.11 23.61 0.78
CA PRO A 18 3.88 24.69 0.16
C PRO A 18 2.97 25.69 -0.56
N THR A 19 3.35 26.97 -0.55
CA THR A 19 2.54 28.05 -1.15
C THR A 19 2.27 27.82 -2.63
N TRP A 20 3.27 27.35 -3.40
CA TRP A 20 3.09 27.04 -4.81
C TRP A 20 2.02 25.95 -5.05
N TYR A 21 1.96 24.93 -4.15
CA TYR A 21 0.95 23.88 -4.22
C TYR A 21 -0.46 24.44 -3.96
N LYS A 22 -0.61 25.29 -2.94
CA LYS A 22 -1.88 25.98 -2.65
C LYS A 22 -2.37 26.79 -3.84
N VAL A 23 -1.45 27.53 -4.50
CA VAL A 23 -1.74 28.30 -5.71
C VAL A 23 -2.15 27.38 -6.86
N ALA A 24 -1.49 26.24 -7.04
CA ALA A 24 -1.85 25.28 -8.07
C ALA A 24 -3.29 24.76 -7.87
N ILE A 25 -3.64 24.33 -6.64
CA ILE A 25 -5.01 23.84 -6.36
C ILE A 25 -6.06 24.95 -6.58
N VAL A 26 -5.80 26.17 -6.16
CA VAL A 26 -6.72 27.29 -6.46
C VAL A 26 -6.81 27.54 -7.97
N GLY A 27 -5.69 27.43 -8.68
CA GLY A 27 -5.66 27.53 -10.15
C GLY A 27 -6.54 26.48 -10.82
N PHE A 28 -6.47 25.24 -10.38
CA PHE A 28 -7.32 24.13 -10.86
C PHE A 28 -8.81 24.45 -10.68
N LEU A 29 -9.20 24.84 -9.44
CA LEU A 29 -10.58 25.21 -9.11
C LEU A 29 -11.09 26.45 -9.89
N ILE A 30 -10.25 27.20 -10.56
CA ILE A 30 -10.64 28.31 -11.45
C ILE A 30 -10.69 27.84 -12.92
N VAL A 31 -9.73 27.03 -13.34
CA VAL A 31 -9.58 26.59 -14.74
C VAL A 31 -10.69 25.63 -15.15
N ASN A 32 -11.05 24.67 -14.30
CA ASN A 32 -12.06 23.66 -14.63
C ASN A 32 -13.44 24.28 -15.00
N PRO A 33 -14.03 25.21 -14.20
CA PRO A 33 -15.27 25.85 -14.59
C PRO A 33 -15.15 26.67 -15.86
N LEU A 34 -14.02 27.38 -16.04
CA LEU A 34 -13.80 28.17 -17.25
C LEU A 34 -13.77 27.29 -18.50
N VAL A 35 -13.08 26.16 -18.45
CA VAL A 35 -13.02 25.19 -19.57
C VAL A 35 -14.38 24.54 -19.77
N PHE A 36 -15.05 24.15 -18.71
CA PHE A 36 -16.36 23.49 -18.78
C PHE A 36 -17.41 24.34 -19.54
N PHE A 37 -17.45 25.65 -19.28
CA PHE A 37 -18.43 26.56 -19.90
C PHE A 37 -17.95 27.22 -21.20
N ALA A 38 -16.67 27.04 -21.60
CA ALA A 38 -16.12 27.74 -22.77
C ALA A 38 -16.51 27.14 -24.13
N ASP A 39 -16.72 25.80 -24.21
CA ASP A 39 -16.90 25.07 -25.46
C ASP A 39 -17.90 23.91 -25.28
N PRO A 40 -18.63 23.48 -26.31
CA PRO A 40 -19.48 22.29 -26.26
C PRO A 40 -18.72 21.00 -25.85
N GLN A 41 -17.42 20.89 -26.13
CA GLN A 41 -16.56 19.80 -25.67
C GLN A 41 -15.94 20.09 -24.29
N GLY A 42 -16.25 21.24 -23.70
CA GLY A 42 -15.76 21.67 -22.39
C GLY A 42 -15.90 20.62 -21.29
N PRO A 43 -17.05 19.91 -21.18
CA PRO A 43 -17.20 18.86 -20.17
C PRO A 43 -16.17 17.72 -20.28
N VAL A 44 -15.90 17.23 -21.49
CA VAL A 44 -14.90 16.18 -21.72
C VAL A 44 -13.48 16.68 -21.41
N ILE A 45 -13.15 17.90 -21.85
CA ILE A 45 -11.83 18.50 -21.58
C ILE A 45 -11.65 18.75 -20.09
N ALA A 46 -12.65 19.29 -19.40
CA ALA A 46 -12.63 19.53 -17.95
C ALA A 46 -12.52 18.22 -17.16
N GLY A 47 -13.16 17.14 -17.63
CA GLY A 47 -13.03 15.81 -17.05
C GLY A 47 -11.59 15.27 -17.15
N TRP A 48 -10.93 15.41 -18.30
CA TRP A 48 -9.52 15.05 -18.46
C TRP A 48 -8.58 15.92 -17.61
N LEU A 49 -8.84 17.22 -17.51
CA LEU A 49 -8.09 18.12 -16.65
C LEU A 49 -8.23 17.68 -15.18
N LEU A 50 -9.45 17.46 -14.71
CA LEU A 50 -9.72 17.00 -13.36
C LEU A 50 -8.97 15.69 -13.04
N LEU A 51 -8.92 14.75 -13.98
CA LEU A 51 -8.17 13.51 -13.83
C LEU A 51 -6.66 13.79 -13.65
N ILE A 52 -6.07 14.63 -14.51
CA ILE A 52 -4.65 14.99 -14.44
C ILE A 52 -4.34 15.72 -13.11
N GLU A 53 -5.21 16.66 -12.72
CA GLU A 53 -5.11 17.41 -11.48
C GLU A 53 -5.24 16.49 -10.25
N PHE A 54 -6.13 15.52 -10.31
CA PHE A 54 -6.27 14.53 -9.25
C PHE A 54 -5.02 13.65 -9.15
N ILE A 55 -4.49 13.14 -10.27
CA ILE A 55 -3.20 12.42 -10.31
C ILE A 55 -2.08 13.30 -9.73
N PHE A 56 -2.05 14.59 -10.07
CA PHE A 56 -1.10 15.52 -9.47
C PHE A 56 -1.21 15.56 -7.93
N THR A 57 -2.44 15.56 -7.37
CA THR A 57 -2.62 15.52 -5.90
C THR A 57 -2.07 14.23 -5.29
N LEU A 58 -2.22 13.10 -5.98
CA LEU A 58 -1.67 11.80 -5.54
C LEU A 58 -0.14 11.79 -5.59
N VAL A 59 0.47 12.28 -6.67
CA VAL A 59 1.93 12.42 -6.81
C VAL A 59 2.50 13.31 -5.71
N MET A 60 1.76 14.35 -5.32
CA MET A 60 2.16 15.30 -4.27
C MET A 60 1.74 14.88 -2.85
N ALA A 61 1.35 13.62 -2.62
CA ALA A 61 0.91 13.12 -1.31
C ALA A 61 1.91 13.39 -0.17
N LEU A 62 3.21 13.41 -0.46
CA LEU A 62 4.26 13.79 0.49
C LEU A 62 4.23 15.28 0.91
N LYS A 63 3.54 16.14 0.17
CA LYS A 63 3.43 17.57 0.45
C LYS A 63 2.10 17.95 1.09
N CYS A 64 1.05 17.24 0.70
CA CYS A 64 -0.30 17.41 1.22
C CYS A 64 -1.06 16.11 1.04
N TYR A 65 -1.73 15.63 2.10
CA TYR A 65 -2.54 14.42 1.99
C TYR A 65 -3.66 14.63 0.96
N PRO A 66 -3.87 13.69 0.01
CA PRO A 66 -4.70 13.94 -1.18
C PRO A 66 -6.20 14.12 -0.91
N LEU A 67 -6.69 13.72 0.26
CA LEU A 67 -8.11 13.79 0.61
C LEU A 67 -8.68 15.21 0.45
N GLN A 68 -7.99 16.23 0.99
CA GLN A 68 -8.49 17.59 0.96
C GLN A 68 -8.45 18.21 -0.45
N PRO A 69 -7.30 18.24 -1.16
CA PRO A 69 -7.25 18.82 -2.49
C PRO A 69 -8.10 18.01 -3.49
N GLY A 70 -8.03 16.68 -3.47
CA GLY A 70 -8.86 15.83 -4.32
C GLY A 70 -10.36 15.99 -4.03
N GLY A 71 -10.74 16.07 -2.74
CA GLY A 71 -12.12 16.32 -2.34
C GLY A 71 -12.65 17.67 -2.84
N LEU A 72 -11.82 18.74 -2.85
CA LEU A 72 -12.20 20.03 -3.40
C LEU A 72 -12.47 19.96 -4.92
N LEU A 73 -11.64 19.24 -5.68
CA LEU A 73 -11.84 19.02 -7.11
C LEU A 73 -13.17 18.28 -7.38
N ILE A 74 -13.53 17.30 -6.54
CA ILE A 74 -14.81 16.59 -6.70
C ILE A 74 -16.01 17.46 -6.32
N ILE A 75 -15.91 18.25 -5.24
CA ILE A 75 -16.98 19.20 -4.88
C ILE A 75 -17.22 20.14 -6.05
N GLU A 76 -16.16 20.69 -6.64
CA GLU A 76 -16.25 21.51 -7.85
C GLU A 76 -16.90 20.75 -9.03
N ALA A 77 -16.46 19.53 -9.34
CA ALA A 77 -16.99 18.71 -10.41
C ALA A 77 -18.52 18.51 -10.30
N VAL A 78 -19.00 18.25 -9.09
CA VAL A 78 -20.44 18.15 -8.81
C VAL A 78 -21.15 19.50 -9.00
N LEU A 79 -20.54 20.60 -8.53
CA LEU A 79 -21.15 21.94 -8.64
C LEU A 79 -21.26 22.44 -10.08
N ILE A 80 -20.29 22.12 -10.95
CA ILE A 80 -20.32 22.53 -12.37
C ILE A 80 -21.07 21.52 -13.26
N GLY A 81 -21.43 20.34 -12.75
CA GLY A 81 -22.22 19.34 -13.48
C GLY A 81 -21.41 18.32 -14.27
N LEU A 82 -20.11 18.14 -13.98
CA LEU A 82 -19.29 17.05 -14.53
C LEU A 82 -19.78 15.67 -14.07
N THR A 83 -20.33 15.58 -12.87
CA THR A 83 -20.99 14.39 -12.33
C THR A 83 -22.13 14.79 -11.41
N THR A 84 -22.90 13.82 -10.92
CA THR A 84 -24.00 14.07 -9.99
C THR A 84 -23.75 13.43 -8.62
N PRO A 85 -24.33 13.98 -7.52
CA PRO A 85 -24.28 13.31 -6.22
C PRO A 85 -24.84 11.89 -6.26
N LYS A 86 -25.77 11.60 -7.15
CA LYS A 86 -26.36 10.27 -7.34
C LYS A 86 -25.37 9.30 -7.96
N SER A 87 -24.61 9.72 -8.98
CA SER A 87 -23.56 8.92 -9.61
C SER A 87 -22.44 8.61 -8.61
N VAL A 88 -21.97 9.62 -7.86
CA VAL A 88 -20.97 9.45 -6.80
C VAL A 88 -21.44 8.45 -5.73
N TYR A 89 -22.70 8.56 -5.29
CA TYR A 89 -23.27 7.63 -4.33
C TYR A 89 -23.36 6.21 -4.88
N ALA A 90 -23.76 6.04 -6.15
CA ALA A 90 -23.86 4.73 -6.79
C ALA A 90 -22.48 4.04 -6.86
N GLU A 91 -21.44 4.75 -7.30
CA GLU A 91 -20.06 4.21 -7.33
C GLU A 91 -19.57 3.83 -5.91
N THR A 92 -19.86 4.65 -4.90
CA THR A 92 -19.51 4.36 -3.52
C THR A 92 -20.22 3.10 -3.00
N VAL A 93 -21.49 2.92 -3.33
CA VAL A 93 -22.26 1.72 -2.93
C VAL A 93 -21.75 0.47 -3.63
N ASN A 94 -21.40 0.56 -4.91
CA ASN A 94 -20.82 -0.55 -5.66
C ASN A 94 -19.49 -1.01 -5.03
N ALA A 95 -18.73 -0.10 -4.44
CA ALA A 95 -17.46 -0.37 -3.78
C ALA A 95 -17.59 -0.65 -2.27
N LEU A 96 -18.80 -0.80 -1.73
CA LEU A 96 -19.03 -1.04 -0.30
C LEU A 96 -18.23 -2.21 0.28
N PRO A 97 -18.09 -3.37 -0.39
CA PRO A 97 -17.27 -4.47 0.10
C PRO A 97 -15.81 -4.05 0.38
N VAL A 98 -15.22 -3.21 -0.49
CA VAL A 98 -13.86 -2.69 -0.33
C VAL A 98 -13.76 -1.75 0.87
N LEU A 99 -14.75 -0.87 1.06
CA LEU A 99 -14.80 0.03 2.22
C LEU A 99 -14.89 -0.76 3.53
N LEU A 100 -15.76 -1.79 3.59
CA LEU A 100 -15.89 -2.66 4.76
C LEU A 100 -14.61 -3.47 5.03
N LEU A 101 -13.93 -3.95 3.97
CA LEU A 101 -12.63 -4.59 4.12
C LEU A 101 -11.65 -3.63 4.81
N LEU A 102 -11.47 -2.42 4.27
CA LEU A 102 -10.51 -1.46 4.82
C LEU A 102 -10.83 -1.10 6.28
N ILE A 103 -12.11 -0.83 6.59
CA ILE A 103 -12.52 -0.45 7.94
C ILE A 103 -12.27 -1.59 8.93
N PHE A 104 -12.74 -2.79 8.65
CA PHE A 104 -12.75 -3.87 9.63
C PHE A 104 -11.49 -4.73 9.57
N MET A 105 -10.92 -4.98 8.39
CA MET A 105 -9.73 -5.83 8.31
C MET A 105 -8.48 -5.11 8.85
N VAL A 106 -8.27 -3.84 8.50
CA VAL A 106 -7.15 -3.05 9.04
C VAL A 106 -7.27 -2.93 10.57
N ALA A 107 -8.49 -2.67 11.09
CA ALA A 107 -8.72 -2.65 12.53
C ALA A 107 -8.52 -4.04 13.19
N ALA A 108 -8.90 -5.13 12.54
CA ALA A 108 -8.66 -6.49 13.02
C ALA A 108 -7.16 -6.78 13.19
N ILE A 109 -6.36 -6.38 12.20
CA ILE A 109 -4.92 -6.61 12.21
C ILE A 109 -4.22 -5.76 13.29
N PHE A 110 -4.74 -4.57 13.59
CA PHE A 110 -4.23 -3.77 14.70
C PHE A 110 -4.22 -4.57 16.02
N PHE A 111 -5.25 -5.40 16.27
CA PHE A 111 -5.32 -6.26 17.46
C PHE A 111 -4.46 -7.53 17.37
N MET A 112 -3.84 -7.82 16.24
CA MET A 112 -2.88 -8.92 16.05
C MET A 112 -1.41 -8.43 16.01
N LYS A 113 -1.18 -7.14 16.21
CA LYS A 113 0.12 -6.48 16.05
C LYS A 113 1.22 -7.10 16.93
N GLU A 114 0.93 -7.48 18.16
CA GLU A 114 1.92 -8.03 19.10
C GLU A 114 2.48 -9.37 18.60
N LEU A 115 1.64 -10.24 18.06
CA LEU A 115 2.06 -11.50 17.45
C LEU A 115 2.99 -11.25 16.26
N LEU A 116 2.63 -10.30 15.40
CA LEU A 116 3.42 -9.96 14.22
C LEU A 116 4.78 -9.36 14.61
N LEU A 117 4.79 -8.45 15.58
CA LEU A 117 6.03 -7.87 16.15
C LEU A 117 6.94 -8.96 16.70
N TYR A 118 6.38 -9.90 17.47
CA TYR A 118 7.14 -11.04 18.01
C TYR A 118 7.72 -11.91 16.90
N ALA A 119 6.92 -12.24 15.86
CA ALA A 119 7.36 -13.08 14.75
C ALA A 119 8.51 -12.43 13.96
N PHE A 120 8.38 -11.16 13.55
CA PHE A 120 9.43 -10.45 12.82
C PHE A 120 10.69 -10.24 13.66
N THR A 121 10.55 -9.90 14.94
CA THR A 121 11.69 -9.79 15.88
C THR A 121 12.44 -11.12 15.99
N LYS A 122 11.70 -12.22 16.12
CA LYS A 122 12.29 -13.57 16.23
C LYS A 122 13.04 -13.96 14.94
N ILE A 123 12.46 -13.72 13.76
CA ILE A 123 13.14 -13.98 12.48
C ILE A 123 14.45 -13.19 12.44
N LEU A 124 14.42 -11.90 12.75
CA LEU A 124 15.57 -11.00 12.65
C LEU A 124 16.72 -11.39 13.58
N LEU A 125 16.43 -11.81 14.80
CA LEU A 125 17.44 -12.20 15.77
C LEU A 125 17.92 -13.65 15.60
N THR A 126 17.07 -14.56 15.10
CA THR A 126 17.43 -15.99 14.97
C THR A 126 18.23 -16.28 13.71
N VAL A 127 17.89 -15.65 12.59
CA VAL A 127 18.54 -15.92 11.29
C VAL A 127 19.86 -15.15 11.21
N ARG A 128 20.98 -15.88 11.13
CA ARG A 128 22.33 -15.28 11.13
C ARG A 128 22.86 -14.93 9.74
N SER A 129 22.49 -15.71 8.73
CA SER A 129 22.91 -15.45 7.36
C SER A 129 22.15 -14.27 6.79
N GLN A 130 22.85 -13.25 6.25
CA GLN A 130 22.26 -12.08 5.61
C GLN A 130 21.28 -12.46 4.50
N LEU A 131 21.71 -13.32 3.59
CA LEU A 131 20.88 -13.80 2.49
C LEU A 131 19.63 -14.53 2.98
N ALA A 132 19.79 -15.44 3.96
CA ALA A 132 18.66 -16.17 4.52
C ALA A 132 17.70 -15.23 5.27
N LEU A 133 18.22 -14.22 5.96
CA LEU A 133 17.42 -13.22 6.67
C LEU A 133 16.58 -12.38 5.70
N SER A 134 17.20 -11.84 4.65
CA SER A 134 16.51 -11.05 3.62
C SER A 134 15.43 -11.87 2.91
N LEU A 135 15.73 -13.10 2.54
CA LEU A 135 14.74 -14.04 1.96
C LEU A 135 13.61 -14.37 2.95
N SER A 136 13.95 -14.61 4.23
CA SER A 136 12.93 -14.93 5.25
C SER A 136 11.99 -13.76 5.50
N ILE A 137 12.51 -12.52 5.55
CA ILE A 137 11.69 -11.32 5.74
C ILE A 137 10.83 -11.07 4.50
N CYS A 138 11.39 -11.17 3.28
CA CYS A 138 10.65 -11.00 2.05
C CYS A 138 9.53 -12.07 1.93
N ALA A 139 9.84 -13.34 2.18
CA ALA A 139 8.86 -14.43 2.12
C ALA A 139 7.81 -14.33 3.23
N ALA A 140 8.19 -13.95 4.45
CA ALA A 140 7.24 -13.75 5.56
C ALA A 140 6.30 -12.57 5.25
N ALA A 141 6.83 -11.47 4.74
CA ALA A 141 6.03 -10.32 4.32
C ALA A 141 5.07 -10.70 3.17
N ALA A 142 5.53 -11.49 2.20
CA ALA A 142 4.68 -12.00 1.12
C ALA A 142 3.57 -12.92 1.64
N LEU A 143 3.92 -13.89 2.49
CA LEU A 143 2.93 -14.79 3.08
C LEU A 143 1.87 -14.03 3.90
N LEU A 144 2.31 -13.11 4.74
CA LEU A 144 1.40 -12.33 5.58
C LEU A 144 0.53 -11.40 4.73
N SER A 145 1.09 -10.73 3.71
CA SER A 145 0.34 -9.80 2.86
C SER A 145 -0.68 -10.51 1.96
N ALA A 146 -0.58 -11.83 1.76
CA ALA A 146 -1.62 -12.58 1.09
C ALA A 146 -2.91 -12.72 1.93
N PHE A 147 -2.84 -12.53 3.24
CA PHE A 147 -3.99 -12.64 4.15
C PHE A 147 -4.26 -11.36 4.95
N LEU A 148 -3.30 -10.45 4.96
CA LEU A 148 -3.36 -9.18 5.68
C LEU A 148 -3.04 -8.06 4.68
N ASP A 149 -3.58 -6.88 4.94
CA ASP A 149 -3.25 -5.70 4.12
C ASP A 149 -1.75 -5.37 4.14
N ALA A 150 -1.21 -5.02 2.96
CA ALA A 150 0.21 -4.73 2.76
C ALA A 150 0.72 -3.59 3.66
N LEU A 151 -0.07 -2.54 3.86
CA LEU A 151 0.28 -1.40 4.72
C LEU A 151 0.53 -1.85 6.15
N THR A 152 -0.33 -2.73 6.67
CA THR A 152 -0.21 -3.22 8.05
C THR A 152 1.02 -4.08 8.24
N VAL A 153 1.32 -4.98 7.30
CA VAL A 153 2.54 -5.81 7.37
C VAL A 153 3.79 -4.91 7.37
N VAL A 154 3.85 -3.93 6.49
CA VAL A 154 4.98 -2.97 6.44
C VAL A 154 5.05 -2.12 7.71
N ALA A 155 3.91 -1.67 8.25
CA ALA A 155 3.87 -0.90 9.50
C ALA A 155 4.50 -1.67 10.68
N VAL A 156 4.23 -2.98 10.76
CA VAL A 156 4.84 -3.85 11.77
C VAL A 156 6.36 -3.93 11.58
N VAL A 157 6.83 -4.18 10.36
CA VAL A 157 8.27 -4.27 10.07
C VAL A 157 8.97 -2.94 10.35
N ILE A 158 8.37 -1.81 9.99
CA ILE A 158 8.86 -0.47 10.32
C ILE A 158 8.96 -0.29 11.84
N THR A 159 7.94 -0.72 12.59
CA THR A 159 7.93 -0.61 14.06
C THR A 159 9.08 -1.42 14.68
N VAL A 160 9.34 -2.64 14.21
CA VAL A 160 10.47 -3.46 14.63
C VAL A 160 11.80 -2.76 14.29
N GLY A 161 11.95 -2.29 13.05
CA GLY A 161 13.15 -1.58 12.60
C GLY A 161 13.43 -0.29 13.37
N ALA A 162 12.39 0.51 13.62
CA ALA A 162 12.49 1.73 14.42
C ALA A 162 12.87 1.44 15.88
N GLY A 163 12.23 0.42 16.48
CA GLY A 163 12.57 -0.02 17.83
C GLY A 163 14.04 -0.46 17.94
N PHE A 164 14.50 -1.26 16.99
CA PHE A 164 15.90 -1.71 16.98
C PHE A 164 16.87 -0.56 16.73
N TYR A 165 16.54 0.35 15.85
CA TYR A 165 17.35 1.56 15.64
C TYR A 165 17.47 2.38 16.92
N GLN A 166 16.36 2.61 17.61
CA GLN A 166 16.34 3.35 18.88
C GLN A 166 17.20 2.69 19.96
N VAL A 167 17.10 1.36 20.11
CA VAL A 167 17.89 0.59 21.08
C VAL A 167 19.38 0.73 20.81
N PHE A 168 19.79 0.52 19.55
CA PHE A 168 21.21 0.63 19.21
C PHE A 168 21.73 2.07 19.29
N HIS A 169 20.96 3.06 18.83
CA HIS A 169 21.36 4.46 18.87
C HIS A 169 21.57 4.97 20.30
N ARG A 170 20.70 4.57 21.25
CA ARG A 170 20.90 4.87 22.68
C ARG A 170 22.19 4.25 23.21
N PHE A 171 22.41 2.98 22.92
CA PHE A 171 23.64 2.29 23.31
C PHE A 171 24.89 2.97 22.73
N ALA A 172 24.89 3.28 21.43
CA ALA A 172 25.97 3.94 20.74
C ALA A 172 26.28 5.36 21.27
N SER A 173 25.27 6.00 21.89
CA SER A 173 25.38 7.30 22.56
C SER A 173 25.74 7.18 24.06
N GLY A 174 26.07 5.96 24.56
CA GLY A 174 26.43 5.73 25.95
C GLY A 174 25.29 5.93 26.96
N LYS A 175 24.02 5.88 26.51
CA LYS A 175 22.84 6.09 27.36
C LYS A 175 22.20 4.75 27.74
N ALA A 176 21.55 4.71 28.91
CA ALA A 176 20.77 3.53 29.32
C ALA A 176 19.57 3.29 28.42
N PHE A 177 19.07 2.05 28.34
CA PHE A 177 17.98 1.66 27.44
C PHE A 177 16.64 2.38 27.74
N ASP A 178 16.42 2.86 28.94
CA ASP A 178 15.24 3.57 29.43
C ASP A 178 15.38 5.10 29.45
N ALA A 179 16.57 5.63 29.11
CA ALA A 179 16.81 7.07 29.10
C ALA A 179 16.08 7.77 27.93
N GLU A 180 15.56 8.97 28.18
CA GLU A 180 15.11 9.85 27.09
C GLU A 180 16.27 10.21 26.17
N HIS A 181 16.06 10.05 24.87
CA HIS A 181 17.11 10.26 23.88
C HIS A 181 16.52 10.64 22.52
N ASP A 182 17.07 11.70 21.94
CA ASP A 182 16.74 12.08 20.55
C ASP A 182 17.57 11.24 19.56
N VAL A 183 16.92 10.28 18.93
CA VAL A 183 17.55 9.40 17.95
C VAL A 183 17.81 10.07 16.59
N GLY A 184 17.39 11.30 16.41
CA GLY A 184 17.65 12.11 15.21
C GLY A 184 19.00 12.83 15.25
N LEU A 185 19.65 12.93 16.40
CA LEU A 185 20.91 13.64 16.61
C LEU A 185 22.09 12.66 16.71
N ASP A 186 22.91 12.61 15.64
CA ASP A 186 24.12 11.75 15.61
C ASP A 186 25.31 12.34 16.41
N GLU A 187 25.18 13.57 16.92
CA GLU A 187 26.28 14.25 17.65
C GLU A 187 26.65 13.53 18.94
N ASP A 188 25.66 12.91 19.60
CA ASP A 188 25.86 12.16 20.84
C ASP A 188 26.50 10.77 20.61
N VAL A 189 26.55 10.28 19.36
CA VAL A 189 27.09 8.95 19.05
C VAL A 189 28.61 8.96 19.16
N THR A 190 29.14 8.04 19.96
CA THR A 190 30.59 7.91 20.16
C THR A 190 31.29 7.48 18.85
N ASP A 191 32.51 7.99 18.62
CA ASP A 191 33.27 7.69 17.39
C ASP A 191 33.45 6.18 17.15
N LEU A 192 33.54 5.40 18.23
CA LEU A 192 33.68 3.96 18.18
C LEU A 192 32.49 3.27 17.49
N HIS A 193 31.28 3.81 17.59
CA HIS A 193 30.06 3.19 17.08
C HIS A 193 29.51 3.85 15.82
N ARG A 194 30.15 4.89 15.30
CA ARG A 194 29.66 5.61 14.06
C ARG A 194 29.65 4.70 12.84
N SER A 195 30.70 3.90 12.64
CA SER A 195 30.77 2.95 11.53
C SER A 195 29.68 1.90 11.61
N ASP A 196 29.48 1.31 12.82
CA ASP A 196 28.44 0.31 13.05
C ASP A 196 27.03 0.88 12.83
N LEU A 197 26.80 2.15 13.21
CA LEU A 197 25.53 2.83 12.98
C LEU A 197 25.25 3.05 11.49
N ASP A 198 26.25 3.44 10.71
CA ASP A 198 26.09 3.65 9.26
C ASP A 198 25.87 2.32 8.53
N GLU A 199 26.57 1.25 8.90
CA GLU A 199 26.31 -0.10 8.40
C GLU A 199 24.91 -0.59 8.79
N PHE A 200 24.49 -0.34 10.03
CA PHE A 200 23.16 -0.70 10.51
C PHE A 200 22.04 0.03 9.73
N ARG A 201 22.25 1.30 9.42
CA ARG A 201 21.35 2.05 8.51
C ARG A 201 21.26 1.39 7.13
N GLY A 202 22.39 0.95 6.58
CA GLY A 202 22.44 0.22 5.31
C GLY A 202 21.66 -1.08 5.36
N PHE A 203 21.87 -1.85 6.42
CA PHE A 203 21.16 -3.09 6.70
C PHE A 203 19.63 -2.87 6.80
N LEU A 204 19.20 -1.90 7.62
CA LEU A 204 17.76 -1.59 7.79
C LEU A 204 17.12 -1.13 6.49
N ARG A 205 17.80 -0.34 5.65
CA ARG A 205 17.27 0.03 4.32
C ARG A 205 16.98 -1.20 3.47
N GLY A 206 17.96 -2.11 3.36
CA GLY A 206 17.78 -3.37 2.62
C GLY A 206 16.60 -4.18 3.15
N LEU A 207 16.54 -4.36 4.48
CA LEU A 207 15.50 -5.12 5.15
C LEU A 207 14.09 -4.54 4.90
N MET A 208 13.94 -3.20 5.05
CA MET A 208 12.67 -2.51 4.81
C MET A 208 12.22 -2.64 3.36
N MET A 209 13.16 -2.51 2.41
CA MET A 209 12.85 -2.68 0.99
C MET A 209 12.43 -4.11 0.66
N HIS A 210 13.13 -5.12 1.18
CA HIS A 210 12.73 -6.53 1.00
C HIS A 210 11.36 -6.84 1.59
N ALA A 211 11.05 -6.30 2.76
CA ALA A 211 9.72 -6.43 3.35
C ALA A 211 8.63 -5.77 2.49
N SER A 212 8.89 -4.53 2.03
CA SER A 212 7.92 -3.79 1.21
C SER A 212 7.69 -4.44 -0.16
N VAL A 213 8.75 -4.97 -0.81
CA VAL A 213 8.61 -5.78 -2.04
C VAL A 213 7.87 -7.08 -1.74
N GLY A 214 8.19 -7.73 -0.61
CA GLY A 214 7.50 -8.93 -0.16
C GLY A 214 5.98 -8.72 -0.05
N THR A 215 5.54 -7.60 0.51
CA THR A 215 4.10 -7.31 0.59
C THR A 215 3.45 -7.16 -0.79
N ALA A 216 4.12 -6.56 -1.76
CA ALA A 216 3.61 -6.48 -3.14
C ALA A 216 3.52 -7.86 -3.80
N LEU A 217 4.54 -8.73 -3.58
CA LEU A 217 4.57 -10.10 -4.10
C LEU A 217 3.44 -10.96 -3.54
N GLY A 218 3.12 -10.82 -2.26
CA GLY A 218 2.04 -11.55 -1.62
C GLY A 218 0.67 -10.92 -1.85
N GLY A 219 0.61 -9.59 -1.76
CA GLY A 219 -0.61 -8.82 -1.89
C GLY A 219 -1.36 -9.07 -3.21
N VAL A 220 -0.64 -9.21 -4.32
CA VAL A 220 -1.25 -9.49 -5.62
C VAL A 220 -1.96 -10.85 -5.71
N THR A 221 -1.65 -11.79 -4.82
CA THR A 221 -2.07 -13.19 -4.96
C THR A 221 -3.50 -13.48 -4.53
N THR A 222 -4.07 -12.68 -3.64
CA THR A 222 -5.40 -12.90 -3.05
C THR A 222 -6.25 -11.64 -3.06
N GLN A 223 -7.55 -11.79 -2.95
CA GLN A 223 -8.47 -10.65 -2.93
C GLN A 223 -8.35 -9.75 -1.69
N VAL A 224 -7.67 -10.19 -0.64
CA VAL A 224 -7.53 -9.46 0.64
C VAL A 224 -6.22 -8.69 0.73
N GLY A 225 -5.20 -9.13 -0.03
CA GLY A 225 -3.86 -8.59 0.08
C GLY A 225 -3.73 -7.11 -0.30
N GLU A 226 -4.60 -6.65 -1.22
CA GLU A 226 -4.65 -5.27 -1.68
C GLU A 226 -6.13 -4.88 -1.95
N PRO A 227 -6.56 -3.64 -1.68
CA PRO A 227 -7.96 -3.22 -1.82
C PRO A 227 -8.52 -3.37 -3.24
N GLN A 228 -7.70 -3.11 -4.27
CA GLN A 228 -8.11 -3.25 -5.67
C GLN A 228 -8.41 -4.69 -6.07
N ASN A 229 -7.78 -5.66 -5.42
CA ASN A 229 -8.02 -7.07 -5.70
C ASN A 229 -9.46 -7.47 -5.35
N LEU A 230 -9.96 -6.97 -4.19
CA LEU A 230 -11.34 -7.23 -3.79
C LEU A 230 -12.35 -6.56 -4.75
N LEU A 231 -12.02 -5.35 -5.24
CA LEU A 231 -12.84 -4.67 -6.23
C LEU A 231 -12.93 -5.51 -7.51
N ILE A 232 -11.80 -5.97 -8.04
CA ILE A 232 -11.73 -6.81 -9.24
C ILE A 232 -12.47 -8.13 -8.99
N ALA A 233 -12.27 -8.77 -7.85
CA ALA A 233 -12.97 -9.99 -7.47
C ALA A 233 -14.49 -9.80 -7.45
N SER A 234 -14.97 -8.68 -6.89
CA SER A 234 -16.40 -8.33 -6.84
C SER A 234 -16.99 -8.17 -8.24
N HIS A 235 -16.29 -7.46 -9.17
CA HIS A 235 -16.74 -7.31 -10.56
C HIS A 235 -16.70 -8.62 -11.32
N ALA A 236 -15.73 -9.48 -11.05
CA ALA A 236 -15.59 -10.79 -11.68
C ALA A 236 -16.52 -11.87 -11.09
N GLY A 237 -17.06 -11.63 -9.89
CA GLY A 237 -17.84 -12.62 -9.16
C GLY A 237 -16.98 -13.76 -8.59
N TRP A 238 -15.68 -13.52 -8.35
CA TRP A 238 -14.77 -14.52 -7.81
C TRP A 238 -14.74 -14.51 -6.29
N ASN A 239 -14.84 -15.69 -5.68
CA ASN A 239 -14.56 -15.86 -4.27
C ASN A 239 -13.03 -15.90 -4.01
N PHE A 240 -12.61 -16.01 -2.74
CA PHE A 240 -11.20 -15.98 -2.34
C PHE A 240 -10.35 -17.05 -3.05
N VAL A 241 -10.86 -18.28 -3.17
CA VAL A 241 -10.12 -19.39 -3.78
C VAL A 241 -10.12 -19.28 -5.31
N GLU A 242 -11.23 -18.88 -5.90
CA GLU A 242 -11.33 -18.63 -7.34
C GLU A 242 -10.41 -17.48 -7.78
N PHE A 243 -10.36 -16.38 -7.02
CA PHE A 243 -9.43 -15.30 -7.28
C PHE A 243 -7.99 -15.79 -7.32
N PHE A 244 -7.58 -16.54 -6.29
CA PHE A 244 -6.24 -17.12 -6.25
C PHE A 244 -5.97 -18.01 -7.47
N HIS A 245 -6.90 -18.90 -7.85
CA HIS A 245 -6.73 -19.78 -9.01
C HIS A 245 -6.57 -19.03 -10.33
N HIS A 246 -7.32 -17.94 -10.52
CA HIS A 246 -7.21 -17.12 -11.73
C HIS A 246 -5.90 -16.33 -11.78
N VAL A 247 -5.45 -15.81 -10.65
CA VAL A 247 -4.26 -14.95 -10.59
C VAL A 247 -2.95 -15.74 -10.43
N ALA A 248 -2.97 -16.95 -9.85
CA ALA A 248 -1.79 -17.75 -9.56
C ALA A 248 -0.89 -18.05 -10.78
N PRO A 249 -1.42 -18.29 -12.00
CA PRO A 249 -0.57 -18.47 -13.18
C PRO A 249 0.40 -17.33 -13.43
N VAL A 250 0.04 -16.10 -13.05
CA VAL A 250 0.89 -14.92 -13.18
C VAL A 250 1.63 -14.62 -11.89
N SER A 251 0.95 -14.61 -10.76
CA SER A 251 1.52 -14.18 -9.48
C SER A 251 2.56 -15.14 -8.92
N MET A 252 2.44 -16.46 -9.13
CA MET A 252 3.42 -17.43 -8.61
C MET A 252 4.77 -17.34 -9.32
N PRO A 253 4.86 -17.29 -10.67
CA PRO A 253 6.12 -17.00 -11.35
C PRO A 253 6.75 -15.67 -10.91
N VAL A 254 5.95 -14.63 -10.71
CA VAL A 254 6.43 -13.32 -10.24
C VAL A 254 6.94 -13.40 -8.80
N LEU A 255 6.26 -14.12 -7.91
CA LEU A 255 6.74 -14.37 -6.56
C LEU A 255 8.12 -15.04 -6.57
N LEU A 256 8.28 -16.07 -7.40
CA LEU A 256 9.58 -16.75 -7.55
C LEU A 256 10.65 -15.80 -8.10
N ALA A 257 10.34 -15.01 -9.14
CA ALA A 257 11.25 -14.03 -9.71
C ALA A 257 11.65 -12.96 -8.69
N GLY A 258 10.71 -12.48 -7.88
CA GLY A 258 10.97 -11.52 -6.80
C GLY A 258 11.90 -12.08 -5.72
N LEU A 259 11.67 -13.31 -5.27
CA LEU A 259 12.54 -13.98 -4.28
C LEU A 259 13.95 -14.26 -4.87
N LEU A 260 14.03 -14.65 -6.13
CA LEU A 260 15.32 -14.80 -6.83
C LEU A 260 16.04 -13.46 -6.95
N THR A 261 15.33 -12.39 -7.26
CA THR A 261 15.89 -11.03 -7.31
C THR A 261 16.40 -10.61 -5.93
N CYS A 262 15.64 -10.88 -4.85
CA CYS A 262 16.10 -10.66 -3.47
C CYS A 262 17.45 -11.36 -3.21
N ALA A 263 17.55 -12.62 -3.57
CA ALA A 263 18.80 -13.38 -3.43
C ALA A 263 19.96 -12.80 -4.26
N LEU A 264 19.67 -12.39 -5.48
CA LEU A 264 20.69 -11.84 -6.41
C LEU A 264 21.21 -10.49 -5.93
N VAL A 265 20.32 -9.54 -5.58
CA VAL A 265 20.76 -8.19 -5.14
C VAL A 265 21.54 -8.25 -3.83
N GLU A 266 21.18 -9.15 -2.91
CA GLU A 266 21.96 -9.39 -1.69
C GLU A 266 23.32 -10.00 -1.97
N LYS A 267 23.39 -11.05 -2.80
CA LYS A 267 24.63 -11.73 -3.13
C LYS A 267 25.59 -10.85 -3.92
N LEU A 268 25.08 -10.08 -4.87
CA LEU A 268 25.86 -9.18 -5.75
C LEU A 268 26.12 -7.81 -5.11
N ARG A 269 25.50 -7.51 -3.98
CA ARG A 269 25.54 -6.20 -3.32
C ARG A 269 25.12 -5.06 -4.25
N TRP A 270 24.09 -5.30 -5.04
CA TRP A 270 23.62 -4.37 -6.06
C TRP A 270 22.62 -3.36 -5.48
N CYS A 271 22.57 -2.17 -6.08
CA CYS A 271 21.56 -1.13 -5.79
C CYS A 271 21.44 -0.75 -4.31
N GLY A 272 22.50 -0.91 -3.52
CA GLY A 272 22.51 -0.55 -2.09
C GLY A 272 22.12 -1.68 -1.14
N TYR A 273 21.99 -2.91 -1.63
CA TYR A 273 21.79 -4.12 -0.82
C TYR A 273 23.13 -4.76 -0.42
N GLY A 274 23.07 -5.84 0.37
CA GLY A 274 24.23 -6.65 0.76
C GLY A 274 24.96 -6.15 2.00
N THR A 275 24.42 -5.16 2.73
CA THR A 275 24.97 -4.74 4.03
C THR A 275 24.44 -5.65 5.12
N GLY A 276 25.32 -6.36 5.82
CA GLY A 276 24.97 -7.25 6.92
C GLY A 276 24.66 -6.50 8.22
N LEU A 277 24.02 -7.20 9.18
CA LEU A 277 23.86 -6.69 10.53
C LEU A 277 25.19 -6.77 11.26
N PRO A 278 25.79 -5.64 11.71
CA PRO A 278 27.05 -5.66 12.47
C PRO A 278 26.95 -6.51 13.74
N GLN A 279 28.03 -7.17 14.09
CA GLN A 279 28.04 -8.08 15.26
C GLN A 279 27.81 -7.32 16.57
N SER A 280 28.35 -6.12 16.72
CA SER A 280 28.13 -5.23 17.85
C SER A 280 26.64 -4.89 18.02
N VAL A 281 25.98 -4.52 16.93
CA VAL A 281 24.54 -4.23 16.90
C VAL A 281 23.74 -5.46 17.30
N ARG A 282 24.06 -6.62 16.72
CA ARG A 282 23.39 -7.89 17.04
C ARG A 282 23.45 -8.22 18.52
N CYS A 283 24.63 -8.12 19.14
CA CYS A 283 24.80 -8.41 20.57
C CYS A 283 23.92 -7.52 21.44
N VAL A 284 23.84 -6.22 21.12
CA VAL A 284 23.01 -5.26 21.86
C VAL A 284 21.52 -5.60 21.72
N LEU A 285 21.08 -5.93 20.51
CA LEU A 285 19.68 -6.27 20.23
C LEU A 285 19.27 -7.60 20.87
N GLU A 286 20.13 -8.61 20.84
CA GLU A 286 19.90 -9.91 21.48
C GLU A 286 19.79 -9.76 23.00
N GLU A 287 20.67 -8.96 23.63
CA GLU A 287 20.63 -8.68 25.06
C GLU A 287 19.35 -7.94 25.46
N HIS A 288 18.99 -6.89 24.72
CA HIS A 288 17.76 -6.14 24.95
C HIS A 288 16.52 -7.07 24.84
N HIS A 289 16.47 -7.90 23.79
CA HIS A 289 15.38 -8.86 23.61
C HIS A 289 15.32 -9.90 24.73
N ARG A 290 16.48 -10.38 25.21
CA ARG A 290 16.56 -11.32 26.35
C ARG A 290 15.94 -10.73 27.60
N VAL A 291 16.26 -9.47 27.90
CA VAL A 291 15.70 -8.75 29.07
C VAL A 291 14.19 -8.59 28.92
N GLN A 292 13.70 -8.17 27.73
CA GLN A 292 12.26 -8.05 27.48
C GLN A 292 11.54 -9.40 27.55
N ALA A 293 12.10 -10.45 26.97
CA ALA A 293 11.52 -11.78 27.00
C ALA A 293 11.38 -12.36 28.43
N ALA A 294 12.30 -12.02 29.31
CA ALA A 294 12.25 -12.41 30.73
C ALA A 294 11.11 -11.69 31.49
N GLN A 295 10.63 -10.55 30.99
CA GLN A 295 9.55 -9.75 31.58
C GLN A 295 8.16 -10.17 31.07
N LEU A 296 8.08 -11.05 30.07
CA LEU A 296 6.81 -11.52 29.51
C LEU A 296 5.97 -12.25 30.56
N THR A 297 4.81 -11.69 30.85
CA THR A 297 3.84 -12.26 31.79
C THR A 297 3.04 -13.42 31.18
N ALA A 298 2.34 -14.19 32.03
CA ALA A 298 1.39 -15.20 31.56
C ALA A 298 0.25 -14.56 30.73
N ARG A 299 -0.14 -13.32 31.06
CA ARG A 299 -1.14 -12.56 30.32
C ARG A 299 -0.68 -12.23 28.91
N ASP A 300 0.56 -11.79 28.72
CA ASP A 300 1.10 -11.46 27.38
C ASP A 300 1.16 -12.72 26.51
N ARG A 301 1.54 -13.86 27.07
CA ARG A 301 1.52 -15.15 26.37
C ARG A 301 0.11 -15.57 25.98
N ALA A 302 -0.86 -15.39 26.86
CA ALA A 302 -2.27 -15.66 26.56
C ALA A 302 -2.77 -14.76 25.42
N MET A 303 -2.45 -13.45 25.44
CA MET A 303 -2.80 -12.53 24.38
C MET A 303 -2.23 -12.97 23.02
N MET A 304 -0.94 -13.32 22.94
CA MET A 304 -0.33 -13.83 21.71
C MET A 304 -0.97 -15.14 21.24
N THR A 305 -1.38 -16.02 22.16
CA THR A 305 -2.10 -17.26 21.81
C THR A 305 -3.46 -16.96 21.19
N VAL A 306 -4.23 -16.02 21.78
CA VAL A 306 -5.51 -15.57 21.20
C VAL A 306 -5.31 -15.00 19.80
N GLN A 307 -4.28 -14.17 19.60
CA GLN A 307 -3.96 -13.59 18.29
C GLN A 307 -3.56 -14.66 17.27
N ALA A 308 -2.80 -15.69 17.66
CA ALA A 308 -2.43 -16.80 16.79
C ALA A 308 -3.65 -17.63 16.38
N VAL A 309 -4.56 -17.92 17.31
CA VAL A 309 -5.83 -18.62 17.03
C VAL A 309 -6.71 -17.76 16.11
N ALA A 310 -6.80 -16.46 16.37
CA ALA A 310 -7.56 -15.54 15.52
C ALA A 310 -6.99 -15.47 14.08
N ALA A 311 -5.66 -15.46 13.94
CA ALA A 311 -5.01 -15.53 12.62
C ALA A 311 -5.35 -16.84 11.87
N LEU A 312 -5.37 -17.98 12.58
CA LEU A 312 -5.77 -19.25 11.99
C LEU A 312 -7.25 -19.24 11.57
N ILE A 313 -8.13 -18.70 12.43
CA ILE A 313 -9.56 -18.53 12.10
C ILE A 313 -9.72 -17.64 10.88
N LEU A 314 -8.98 -16.52 10.79
CA LEU A 314 -9.00 -15.62 9.64
C LEU A 314 -8.69 -16.37 8.34
N VAL A 315 -7.57 -17.10 8.30
CA VAL A 315 -7.15 -17.86 7.11
C VAL A 315 -8.19 -18.91 6.73
N CYS A 316 -8.72 -19.64 7.71
CA CYS A 316 -9.76 -20.64 7.46
C CYS A 316 -11.07 -19.99 6.96
N ALA A 317 -11.50 -18.88 7.59
CA ALA A 317 -12.75 -18.21 7.21
C ALA A 317 -12.68 -17.63 5.79
N LEU A 318 -11.53 -17.09 5.39
CA LEU A 318 -11.28 -16.63 4.02
C LEU A 318 -11.26 -17.80 3.03
N GLY A 319 -10.53 -18.87 3.35
CA GLY A 319 -10.40 -20.05 2.48
C GLY A 319 -11.71 -20.79 2.26
N PHE A 320 -12.57 -20.90 3.28
CA PHE A 320 -13.89 -21.53 3.19
C PHE A 320 -15.01 -20.55 2.79
N HIS A 321 -14.69 -19.28 2.55
CA HIS A 321 -15.67 -18.23 2.19
C HIS A 321 -16.88 -18.21 3.15
N VAL A 322 -16.60 -18.18 4.46
CA VAL A 322 -17.62 -18.28 5.51
C VAL A 322 -18.55 -17.06 5.51
N ALA A 323 -18.01 -15.89 5.16
CA ALA A 323 -18.73 -14.61 5.06
C ALA A 323 -17.94 -13.64 4.15
N GLU A 324 -18.54 -12.49 3.86
CA GLU A 324 -17.87 -11.37 3.20
C GLU A 324 -16.64 -10.93 3.99
N VAL A 325 -15.57 -10.55 3.28
CA VAL A 325 -14.24 -10.28 3.86
C VAL A 325 -14.29 -9.25 4.99
N GLY A 326 -15.05 -8.16 4.81
CA GLY A 326 -15.21 -7.15 5.86
C GLY A 326 -15.85 -7.70 7.13
N LEU A 327 -16.84 -8.61 7.01
CA LEU A 327 -17.50 -9.25 8.17
C LEU A 327 -16.58 -10.26 8.86
N ILE A 328 -15.72 -10.94 8.12
CA ILE A 328 -14.65 -11.77 8.71
C ILE A 328 -13.71 -10.89 9.54
N GLY A 329 -13.29 -9.71 9.03
CA GLY A 329 -12.52 -8.73 9.79
C GLY A 329 -13.19 -8.32 11.09
N LEU A 330 -14.49 -7.98 11.06
CA LEU A 330 -15.26 -7.67 12.26
C LEU A 330 -15.29 -8.84 13.25
N THR A 331 -15.44 -10.07 12.76
CA THR A 331 -15.40 -11.26 13.61
C THR A 331 -14.07 -11.39 14.33
N ILE A 332 -12.94 -11.16 13.63
CA ILE A 332 -11.60 -11.17 14.24
C ILE A 332 -11.45 -10.08 15.30
N ILE A 333 -11.98 -8.86 15.06
CA ILE A 333 -12.00 -7.80 16.07
C ILE A 333 -12.71 -8.29 17.33
N VAL A 334 -13.93 -8.83 17.19
CA VAL A 334 -14.73 -9.30 18.32
C VAL A 334 -13.99 -10.39 19.09
N LEU A 335 -13.45 -11.40 18.40
CA LEU A 335 -12.72 -12.50 19.04
C LEU A 335 -11.47 -11.99 19.77
N THR A 336 -10.63 -11.21 19.11
CA THR A 336 -9.38 -10.73 19.72
C THR A 336 -9.63 -9.80 20.89
N THR A 337 -10.60 -8.89 20.80
CA THR A 337 -10.92 -7.94 21.88
C THR A 337 -11.60 -8.62 23.06
N ALA A 338 -12.57 -9.50 22.81
CA ALA A 338 -13.30 -10.21 23.88
C ALA A 338 -12.34 -11.11 24.71
N PHE A 339 -11.51 -11.90 24.06
CA PHE A 339 -10.61 -12.83 24.74
C PHE A 339 -9.34 -12.17 25.33
N ASN A 340 -9.00 -10.96 24.87
CA ASN A 340 -7.90 -10.17 25.46
C ASN A 340 -8.39 -9.13 26.48
N GLY A 341 -9.71 -9.08 26.76
CA GLY A 341 -10.31 -8.16 27.74
C GLY A 341 -10.18 -6.71 27.32
N ILE A 342 -10.27 -6.41 26.01
CA ILE A 342 -10.26 -5.06 25.45
C ILE A 342 -11.72 -4.64 25.26
N THR A 343 -12.28 -3.94 26.25
CA THR A 343 -13.68 -3.49 26.27
C THR A 343 -13.81 -1.97 26.28
N ASP A 344 -12.71 -1.26 26.28
CA ASP A 344 -12.67 0.19 26.28
C ASP A 344 -12.82 0.76 24.86
N GLU A 345 -13.81 1.66 24.70
CA GLU A 345 -14.14 2.31 23.42
C GLU A 345 -12.94 3.09 22.84
N ASN A 346 -12.15 3.74 23.68
CA ASN A 346 -10.96 4.48 23.22
C ASN A 346 -9.92 3.55 22.58
N ARG A 347 -9.76 2.34 23.12
CA ARG A 347 -8.84 1.35 22.53
C ARG A 347 -9.38 0.79 21.23
N LEU A 348 -10.68 0.58 21.13
CA LEU A 348 -11.34 0.21 19.87
C LEU A 348 -11.19 1.32 18.84
N GLY A 349 -11.45 2.58 19.22
CA GLY A 349 -11.31 3.74 18.33
C GLY A 349 -9.95 3.85 17.68
N LYS A 350 -8.86 3.63 18.45
CA LYS A 350 -7.48 3.66 17.93
C LYS A 350 -7.22 2.66 16.78
N ALA A 351 -7.90 1.52 16.78
CA ALA A 351 -7.77 0.56 15.71
C ALA A 351 -8.37 1.08 14.40
N PHE A 352 -9.46 1.83 14.49
CA PHE A 352 -10.11 2.43 13.32
C PHE A 352 -9.43 3.72 12.84
N GLU A 353 -8.72 4.45 13.72
CA GLU A 353 -7.98 5.66 13.35
C GLU A 353 -6.99 5.40 12.19
N ALA A 354 -6.40 4.22 12.12
CA ALA A 354 -5.46 3.87 11.05
C ALA A 354 -6.14 3.63 9.69
N ALA A 355 -7.38 3.15 9.69
CA ALA A 355 -8.13 2.78 8.49
C ALA A 355 -8.90 3.96 7.86
N LEU A 356 -9.49 4.81 8.70
CA LEU A 356 -10.45 5.82 8.25
C LEU A 356 -9.92 6.87 7.28
N PRO A 357 -8.69 7.44 7.43
CA PRO A 357 -8.18 8.44 6.48
C PRO A 357 -8.08 7.90 5.05
N PHE A 358 -7.59 6.67 4.88
CA PHE A 358 -7.48 6.06 3.57
C PHE A 358 -8.86 5.65 3.02
N THR A 359 -9.75 5.16 3.87
CA THR A 359 -11.15 4.86 3.49
C THR A 359 -11.87 6.11 2.98
N ALA A 360 -11.69 7.27 3.64
CA ALA A 360 -12.26 8.54 3.18
C ALA A 360 -11.66 8.97 1.83
N LEU A 361 -10.36 8.82 1.63
CA LEU A 361 -9.71 9.10 0.35
C LEU A 361 -10.24 8.20 -0.76
N LEU A 362 -10.53 6.94 -0.45
CA LEU A 362 -11.07 5.99 -1.41
C LEU A 362 -12.47 6.43 -1.92
N VAL A 363 -13.30 7.02 -1.06
CA VAL A 363 -14.58 7.58 -1.49
C VAL A 363 -14.36 8.74 -2.48
N VAL A 364 -13.31 9.54 -2.30
CA VAL A 364 -12.92 10.56 -3.29
C VAL A 364 -12.49 9.92 -4.61
N PHE A 365 -11.78 8.79 -4.58
CA PHE A 365 -11.43 8.03 -5.80
C PHE A 365 -12.69 7.59 -6.57
N PHE A 366 -13.66 7.00 -5.87
CA PHE A 366 -14.93 6.60 -6.51
C PHE A 366 -15.71 7.79 -7.06
N ALA A 367 -15.59 8.96 -6.43
CA ALA A 367 -16.21 10.17 -6.97
C ALA A 367 -15.50 10.67 -8.25
N VAL A 368 -14.16 10.52 -8.36
CA VAL A 368 -13.45 10.75 -9.64
C VAL A 368 -13.91 9.75 -10.69
N VAL A 369 -14.03 8.46 -10.33
CA VAL A 369 -14.54 7.44 -11.26
C VAL A 369 -15.93 7.77 -11.77
N ALA A 370 -16.83 8.32 -10.93
CA ALA A 370 -18.14 8.80 -11.36
C ALA A 370 -18.03 9.90 -12.44
N VAL A 371 -17.06 10.82 -12.32
CA VAL A 371 -16.80 11.83 -13.35
C VAL A 371 -16.33 11.18 -14.66
N LEU A 372 -15.39 10.22 -14.56
CA LEU A 372 -14.85 9.53 -15.73
C LEU A 372 -15.93 8.75 -16.49
N HIS A 373 -16.83 8.12 -15.74
CA HIS A 373 -17.96 7.37 -16.27
C HIS A 373 -19.01 8.30 -16.91
N ASP A 374 -19.47 9.33 -16.17
CA ASP A 374 -20.50 10.27 -16.67
C ASP A 374 -20.03 11.05 -17.91
N GLN A 375 -18.72 11.28 -18.07
CA GLN A 375 -18.11 11.98 -19.21
C GLN A 375 -17.55 11.03 -20.28
N HIS A 376 -17.69 9.69 -20.15
CA HIS A 376 -17.25 8.66 -21.10
C HIS A 376 -15.75 8.78 -21.48
N LEU A 377 -14.89 9.18 -20.53
CA LEU A 377 -13.51 9.56 -20.84
C LEU A 377 -12.64 8.39 -21.27
N PHE A 378 -12.86 7.19 -20.70
CA PHE A 378 -12.04 6.02 -20.99
C PHE A 378 -12.56 5.16 -22.15
N GLU A 379 -13.79 5.36 -22.63
CA GLU A 379 -14.33 4.60 -23.76
C GLU A 379 -13.42 4.58 -25.01
N PRO A 380 -12.81 5.71 -25.44
CA PRO A 380 -11.93 5.68 -26.62
C PRO A 380 -10.66 4.84 -26.39
N LEU A 381 -10.09 4.90 -25.18
CA LEU A 381 -8.90 4.13 -24.81
C LEU A 381 -9.21 2.63 -24.77
N ILE A 382 -10.28 2.26 -24.10
CA ILE A 382 -10.72 0.88 -23.98
C ILE A 382 -11.11 0.32 -25.35
N SER A 383 -11.89 1.07 -26.14
CA SER A 383 -12.24 0.68 -27.51
C SER A 383 -11.01 0.43 -28.39
N TYR A 384 -9.96 1.27 -28.25
CA TYR A 384 -8.72 1.04 -28.96
C TYR A 384 -8.06 -0.28 -28.55
N VAL A 385 -8.00 -0.58 -27.25
CA VAL A 385 -7.37 -1.83 -26.76
C VAL A 385 -8.24 -3.04 -27.10
N LEU A 386 -9.58 -2.91 -27.04
CA LEU A 386 -10.50 -3.98 -27.43
C LEU A 386 -10.51 -4.31 -28.94
N GLN A 387 -9.99 -3.42 -29.80
CA GLN A 387 -9.77 -3.72 -31.23
C GLN A 387 -8.64 -4.76 -31.45
N HIS A 388 -7.79 -4.97 -30.44
CA HIS A 388 -6.76 -5.99 -30.48
C HIS A 388 -7.31 -7.29 -29.91
N GLU A 389 -6.83 -8.43 -30.42
CA GLU A 389 -7.30 -9.74 -29.98
C GLU A 389 -6.17 -10.55 -29.31
N GLY A 390 -6.56 -11.50 -28.47
CA GLY A 390 -5.67 -12.50 -27.86
C GLY A 390 -4.53 -11.88 -27.05
N LYS A 391 -3.34 -12.41 -27.23
CA LYS A 391 -2.14 -12.09 -26.43
C LYS A 391 -1.74 -10.61 -26.46
N THR A 392 -1.94 -9.94 -27.59
CA THR A 392 -1.60 -8.52 -27.73
C THR A 392 -2.51 -7.66 -26.87
N GLN A 393 -3.79 -7.95 -26.82
CA GLN A 393 -4.77 -7.25 -25.99
C GLN A 393 -4.41 -7.37 -24.51
N ILE A 394 -4.18 -8.59 -24.02
CA ILE A 394 -3.83 -8.85 -22.63
C ILE A 394 -2.53 -8.13 -22.24
N ALA A 395 -1.51 -8.17 -23.12
CA ALA A 395 -0.25 -7.47 -22.92
C ALA A 395 -0.42 -5.96 -22.82
N LEU A 396 -1.25 -5.36 -23.70
CA LEU A 396 -1.54 -3.93 -23.68
C LEU A 396 -2.27 -3.52 -22.39
N PHE A 397 -3.26 -4.30 -21.94
CA PHE A 397 -3.92 -4.05 -20.64
C PHE A 397 -2.95 -4.12 -19.49
N TYR A 398 -2.11 -5.15 -19.40
CA TYR A 398 -1.10 -5.29 -18.38
C TYR A 398 -0.15 -4.09 -18.34
N MET A 399 0.40 -3.69 -19.50
CA MET A 399 1.36 -2.59 -19.60
C MET A 399 0.72 -1.22 -19.34
N ALA A 400 -0.47 -0.96 -19.87
CA ALA A 400 -1.17 0.31 -19.66
C ALA A 400 -1.53 0.50 -18.18
N ASN A 401 -2.08 -0.53 -17.55
CA ASN A 401 -2.34 -0.53 -16.10
C ASN A 401 -1.05 -0.32 -15.30
N GLY A 402 0.02 -1.03 -15.66
CA GLY A 402 1.30 -0.94 -14.97
C GLY A 402 1.95 0.43 -15.05
N LEU A 403 1.92 1.06 -16.22
CA LEU A 403 2.45 2.40 -16.41
C LEU A 403 1.67 3.43 -15.58
N LEU A 404 0.35 3.40 -15.66
CA LEU A 404 -0.50 4.34 -14.93
C LEU A 404 -0.39 4.11 -13.41
N SER A 405 -0.39 2.86 -12.97
CA SER A 405 -0.28 2.48 -11.56
C SER A 405 1.11 2.80 -10.96
N SER A 406 2.16 2.87 -11.78
CA SER A 406 3.48 3.30 -11.32
C SER A 406 3.56 4.77 -10.89
N ILE A 407 2.61 5.60 -11.32
CA ILE A 407 2.56 7.03 -11.00
C ILE A 407 1.32 7.45 -10.22
N SER A 408 0.32 6.56 -10.12
CA SER A 408 -0.97 6.78 -9.50
C SER A 408 -1.30 5.67 -8.50
N ASP A 409 -2.43 5.78 -7.81
CA ASP A 409 -2.91 4.76 -6.88
C ASP A 409 -3.47 3.53 -7.60
N ASN A 410 -3.15 2.34 -7.10
CA ASN A 410 -3.56 1.06 -7.70
C ASN A 410 -5.07 0.87 -7.70
N VAL A 411 -5.76 1.27 -6.62
CA VAL A 411 -7.22 1.12 -6.51
C VAL A 411 -7.92 1.97 -7.55
N PHE A 412 -7.46 3.21 -7.70
CA PHE A 412 -7.98 4.13 -8.70
C PHE A 412 -7.85 3.56 -10.13
N VAL A 413 -6.64 3.11 -10.49
CA VAL A 413 -6.39 2.53 -11.82
C VAL A 413 -7.23 1.28 -12.05
N ALA A 414 -7.23 0.35 -11.09
CA ALA A 414 -7.99 -0.89 -11.20
C ALA A 414 -9.49 -0.64 -11.35
N THR A 415 -10.04 0.34 -10.61
CA THR A 415 -11.47 0.68 -10.67
C THR A 415 -11.86 1.09 -12.08
N ILE A 416 -11.10 1.99 -12.69
CA ILE A 416 -11.38 2.46 -14.07
C ILE A 416 -11.40 1.29 -15.04
N TYR A 417 -10.32 0.52 -15.09
CA TYR A 417 -10.18 -0.52 -16.10
C TYR A 417 -11.14 -1.69 -15.88
N ILE A 418 -11.40 -2.12 -14.65
CA ILE A 418 -12.30 -3.26 -14.41
C ILE A 418 -13.77 -2.90 -14.68
N THR A 419 -14.17 -1.65 -14.41
CA THR A 419 -15.53 -1.17 -14.68
C THR A 419 -15.80 -1.18 -16.19
N GLU A 420 -14.87 -0.67 -16.99
CA GLU A 420 -14.97 -0.64 -18.45
C GLU A 420 -14.95 -2.05 -19.06
N VAL A 421 -14.06 -2.92 -18.59
CA VAL A 421 -14.02 -4.32 -19.05
C VAL A 421 -15.31 -5.05 -18.68
N LYS A 422 -15.91 -4.74 -17.52
CA LYS A 422 -17.22 -5.28 -17.13
C LYS A 422 -18.36 -4.75 -18.02
N ALA A 423 -18.33 -3.49 -18.38
CA ALA A 423 -19.30 -2.90 -19.33
C ALA A 423 -19.23 -3.61 -20.68
N ALA A 424 -18.03 -3.82 -21.23
CA ALA A 424 -17.81 -4.55 -22.48
C ALA A 424 -18.35 -6.01 -22.43
N LEU A 425 -18.23 -6.68 -21.28
CA LEU A 425 -18.83 -8.00 -21.06
C LEU A 425 -20.37 -7.94 -21.09
N LEU A 426 -20.96 -6.95 -20.41
CA LEU A 426 -22.42 -6.80 -20.34
C LEU A 426 -23.02 -6.42 -21.70
N GLU A 427 -22.31 -5.68 -22.53
CA GLU A 427 -22.68 -5.35 -23.91
C GLU A 427 -22.47 -6.53 -24.89
N GLY A 428 -21.84 -7.60 -24.44
CA GLY A 428 -21.55 -8.76 -25.27
C GLY A 428 -20.39 -8.55 -26.26
N THR A 429 -19.61 -7.50 -26.11
CA THR A 429 -18.44 -7.19 -26.95
C THR A 429 -17.29 -8.17 -26.70
N ILE A 430 -17.16 -8.69 -25.47
CA ILE A 430 -16.16 -9.68 -25.09
C ILE A 430 -16.81 -10.92 -24.45
N SER A 431 -16.13 -12.06 -24.56
CA SER A 431 -16.56 -13.31 -23.89
C SER A 431 -16.21 -13.31 -22.39
N HIS A 432 -16.84 -14.20 -21.61
CA HIS A 432 -16.47 -14.41 -20.20
C HIS A 432 -15.02 -14.86 -20.02
N GLU A 433 -14.50 -15.69 -20.91
CA GLU A 433 -13.09 -16.13 -20.86
C GLU A 433 -12.16 -14.95 -21.09
N GLN A 434 -12.44 -14.11 -22.07
CA GLN A 434 -11.70 -12.88 -22.35
C GLN A 434 -11.79 -11.89 -21.18
N PHE A 435 -12.98 -11.72 -20.59
CA PHE A 435 -13.17 -10.90 -19.39
C PHE A 435 -12.27 -11.40 -18.24
N ASN A 436 -12.24 -12.70 -17.95
CA ASN A 436 -11.41 -13.27 -16.90
C ASN A 436 -9.91 -13.00 -17.14
N ALA A 437 -9.43 -13.21 -18.37
CA ALA A 437 -8.04 -12.93 -18.72
C ALA A 437 -7.69 -11.43 -18.58
N LEU A 438 -8.59 -10.54 -18.99
CA LEU A 438 -8.41 -9.10 -18.81
C LEU A 438 -8.47 -8.67 -17.34
N ALA A 439 -9.36 -9.25 -16.54
CA ALA A 439 -9.41 -8.99 -15.09
C ALA A 439 -8.13 -9.39 -14.40
N VAL A 440 -7.52 -10.53 -14.77
CA VAL A 440 -6.18 -10.93 -14.28
C VAL A 440 -5.11 -9.96 -14.75
N ALA A 441 -5.15 -9.51 -16.00
CA ALA A 441 -4.20 -8.53 -16.53
C ALA A 441 -4.32 -7.17 -15.82
N VAL A 442 -5.54 -6.71 -15.51
CA VAL A 442 -5.78 -5.50 -14.70
C VAL A 442 -5.20 -5.69 -13.30
N ASN A 443 -5.53 -6.79 -12.61
CA ASN A 443 -5.03 -7.07 -11.27
C ASN A 443 -3.50 -7.09 -11.20
N THR A 444 -2.90 -7.89 -12.05
CA THR A 444 -1.45 -8.09 -12.05
C THR A 444 -0.70 -6.89 -12.62
N GLY A 445 -1.27 -6.20 -13.60
CA GLY A 445 -0.75 -4.97 -14.18
C GLY A 445 -0.72 -3.82 -13.17
N THR A 446 -1.77 -3.65 -12.35
CA THR A 446 -1.78 -2.60 -11.31
C THR A 446 -0.83 -2.91 -10.15
N ASN A 447 -0.69 -4.17 -9.75
CA ASN A 447 0.09 -4.54 -8.57
C ASN A 447 1.60 -4.70 -8.84
N ILE A 448 1.99 -5.35 -9.94
CA ILE A 448 3.36 -5.78 -10.15
C ILE A 448 4.28 -4.63 -10.60
N PRO A 449 3.99 -3.88 -11.68
CA PRO A 449 4.83 -2.77 -12.11
C PRO A 449 4.84 -1.59 -11.14
N SER A 450 3.83 -1.46 -10.29
CA SER A 450 3.70 -0.36 -9.32
C SER A 450 4.83 -0.27 -8.30
N VAL A 451 5.58 -1.36 -8.08
CA VAL A 451 6.80 -1.35 -7.25
C VAL A 451 7.90 -0.43 -7.80
N ALA A 452 7.74 0.12 -9.01
CA ALA A 452 8.67 1.06 -9.61
C ALA A 452 8.83 2.34 -8.80
N THR A 453 7.79 2.81 -8.14
CA THR A 453 7.82 4.08 -7.41
C THR A 453 7.11 4.01 -6.06
N PRO A 454 7.46 4.89 -5.12
CA PRO A 454 6.73 4.99 -3.87
C PRO A 454 5.25 5.41 -4.04
N ASN A 455 4.93 6.12 -5.09
CA ASN A 455 3.56 6.56 -5.36
C ASN A 455 2.68 5.43 -5.87
N GLY A 456 3.27 4.53 -6.67
CA GLY A 456 2.55 3.37 -7.20
C GLY A 456 2.29 2.29 -6.15
N GLN A 457 3.12 2.18 -5.10
CA GLN A 457 2.98 1.12 -4.12
C GLN A 457 2.77 1.71 -2.72
N ALA A 458 1.58 1.52 -2.17
CA ALA A 458 1.18 2.09 -0.88
C ALA A 458 2.16 1.72 0.26
N ALA A 459 2.67 0.49 0.29
CA ALA A 459 3.67 0.04 1.25
C ALA A 459 4.98 0.84 1.17
N PHE A 460 5.41 1.22 -0.04
CA PHE A 460 6.61 2.02 -0.26
C PHE A 460 6.39 3.47 0.17
N LEU A 461 5.24 4.04 -0.17
CA LEU A 461 4.87 5.39 0.26
C LEU A 461 4.81 5.47 1.79
N PHE A 462 4.19 4.49 2.43
CA PHE A 462 4.09 4.40 3.88
C PHE A 462 5.46 4.29 4.54
N LEU A 463 6.36 3.47 4.01
CA LEU A 463 7.75 3.39 4.48
C LEU A 463 8.47 4.74 4.34
N LEU A 464 8.34 5.40 3.19
CA LEU A 464 9.02 6.67 2.92
C LEU A 464 8.51 7.84 3.80
N THR A 465 7.23 7.80 4.17
CA THR A 465 6.61 8.81 5.06
C THR A 465 6.78 8.49 6.54
N SER A 466 7.27 7.30 6.89
CA SER A 466 7.46 6.88 8.28
C SER A 466 8.59 7.65 8.98
N ALA A 467 8.52 7.70 10.31
CA ALA A 467 9.59 8.26 11.13
C ALA A 467 10.93 7.52 10.98
N LEU A 468 10.92 6.27 10.51
CA LEU A 468 12.14 5.48 10.30
C LEU A 468 12.92 5.95 9.05
N ALA A 469 12.26 6.38 8.00
CA ALA A 469 12.90 6.73 6.72
C ALA A 469 14.04 7.76 6.85
N PRO A 470 13.88 8.91 7.54
CA PRO A 470 14.98 9.85 7.74
C PRO A 470 16.09 9.26 8.61
N LEU A 471 15.78 8.45 9.62
CA LEU A 471 16.77 7.83 10.51
C LEU A 471 17.71 6.87 9.76
N ILE A 472 17.18 6.10 8.83
CA ILE A 472 17.96 5.21 7.97
C ILE A 472 18.44 5.90 6.67
N ARG A 473 18.24 7.21 6.55
CA ARG A 473 18.60 8.01 5.38
C ARG A 473 18.03 7.44 4.06
N LEU A 474 16.78 7.00 4.08
CA LEU A 474 16.05 6.53 2.91
C LEU A 474 15.34 7.69 2.24
N SER A 475 15.77 8.06 1.05
CA SER A 475 15.15 9.10 0.23
C SER A 475 14.33 8.51 -0.92
N TYR A 476 13.47 9.32 -1.55
CA TYR A 476 12.68 8.93 -2.71
C TYR A 476 13.56 8.34 -3.83
N GLY A 477 14.61 9.06 -4.25
CA GLY A 477 15.51 8.58 -5.31
C GLY A 477 16.29 7.31 -4.94
N ARG A 478 16.66 7.15 -3.67
CA ARG A 478 17.30 5.92 -3.20
C ARG A 478 16.32 4.75 -3.21
N MET A 479 15.07 4.98 -2.85
CA MET A 479 14.04 3.95 -2.92
C MET A 479 13.79 3.48 -4.37
N LEU A 480 13.68 4.42 -5.33
CA LEU A 480 13.60 4.06 -6.76
C LEU A 480 14.80 3.21 -7.21
N TRP A 481 16.01 3.61 -6.83
CA TRP A 481 17.21 2.88 -7.18
C TRP A 481 17.22 1.45 -6.62
N MET A 482 16.80 1.29 -5.38
CA MET A 482 16.68 -0.02 -4.73
C MET A 482 15.54 -0.87 -5.31
N ALA A 483 14.43 -0.25 -5.73
CA ALA A 483 13.30 -0.93 -6.34
C ALA A 483 13.57 -1.40 -7.78
N LEU A 484 14.48 -0.75 -8.51
CA LEU A 484 14.72 -0.97 -9.94
C LEU A 484 14.93 -2.44 -10.34
N PRO A 485 15.79 -3.24 -9.67
CA PRO A 485 15.96 -4.65 -10.01
C PRO A 485 14.66 -5.46 -9.91
N TYR A 486 13.87 -5.20 -8.89
CA TYR A 486 12.57 -5.84 -8.67
C TYR A 486 11.56 -5.41 -9.73
N THR A 487 11.47 -4.12 -10.00
CA THR A 487 10.58 -3.59 -11.04
C THR A 487 10.82 -4.28 -12.37
N LEU A 488 12.08 -4.37 -12.80
CA LEU A 488 12.42 -4.98 -14.08
C LEU A 488 12.11 -6.49 -14.08
N SER A 489 12.60 -7.24 -13.09
CA SER A 489 12.42 -8.69 -13.06
C SER A 489 10.94 -9.08 -12.91
N MET A 490 10.20 -8.45 -12.01
CA MET A 490 8.81 -8.76 -11.74
C MET A 490 7.90 -8.35 -12.90
N THR A 491 8.09 -7.13 -13.46
CA THR A 491 7.26 -6.65 -14.59
C THR A 491 7.47 -7.50 -15.84
N LEU A 492 8.72 -7.85 -16.17
CA LEU A 492 9.00 -8.69 -17.34
C LEU A 492 8.49 -10.12 -17.16
N THR A 493 8.63 -10.69 -15.96
CA THR A 493 8.08 -12.01 -15.65
C THR A 493 6.55 -11.99 -15.69
N GLY A 494 5.92 -10.94 -15.13
CA GLY A 494 4.47 -10.76 -15.17
C GLY A 494 3.96 -10.61 -16.60
N LEU A 495 4.61 -9.78 -17.43
CA LEU A 495 4.26 -9.63 -18.84
C LEU A 495 4.39 -10.96 -19.62
N TRP A 496 5.47 -11.69 -19.40
CA TRP A 496 5.63 -13.01 -19.96
C TRP A 496 4.51 -13.97 -19.51
N ALA A 497 4.19 -13.97 -18.23
CA ALA A 497 3.18 -14.87 -17.67
C ALA A 497 1.76 -14.54 -18.21
N VAL A 498 1.35 -13.27 -18.28
CA VAL A 498 0.02 -12.92 -18.83
C VAL A 498 -0.10 -13.23 -20.32
N VAL A 499 1.02 -13.25 -21.06
CA VAL A 499 1.02 -13.54 -22.51
C VAL A 499 1.04 -15.02 -22.82
N TYR A 500 1.65 -15.83 -21.95
CA TYR A 500 1.90 -17.25 -22.25
C TYR A 500 1.22 -18.24 -21.31
N LEU A 501 0.76 -17.81 -20.14
CA LEU A 501 0.12 -18.69 -19.14
C LEU A 501 -1.38 -18.42 -18.94
N LEU A 502 -1.90 -17.27 -19.43
CA LEU A 502 -3.32 -17.00 -19.59
C LEU A 502 -3.75 -17.27 -21.04
#